data_813cd37a1b72a39375f0f6263e665d3b
#
_entry.id   813cd37a1b72a39375f0f6263e665d3b
#
_cell.length_a   1.000
_cell.length_b   1.000
_cell.length_c   1.000
_cell.angle_alpha   90.00
_cell.angle_beta   90.00
_cell.angle_gamma   90.00
#
_symmetry.space_group_name_H-M   'P 1'
#
loop_
_entity.id
_entity.type
_entity.pdbx_description
1 polymer ?
#
loop_
_entity_poly.entity_id
_entity_poly.type
_entity_poly.pdbx_seq_one_letter_code
_entity_poly.pdbx_strand_id
1 'polypeptide(L)'
;MALAKQHDIVVLEDAAHAFGGEYKHRKLGTIGDFGSFSFHEVKNITSFGEGGILCSNVTEFLPEMRRARFLGTDFSKHIPNWLYDVTAIRGKNGPFVATNFSTTEIQGLGLQLQIARIDQIIEARRRASEYLTKRLSACDALIPQDLGNDEIKPTFHLYQLQIIPEKAGGDIQLFKKKMDAKGVTQIPHFGPLYKFEILREYGYDEKAIAESCPVCEEVFNHRFTHFPVYGLTPEQLDYMADAILESVDEMQRGV
;
A
#
# COMPACT_ATOMS: atom_id res chain seq x y z
N MET A 1 15.16 13.05 1.84
CA MET A 1 15.99 13.32 3.04
C MET A 1 16.76 14.65 2.95
N ALA A 2 17.57 14.94 1.90
CA ALA A 2 18.33 16.21 1.86
C ALA A 2 17.45 17.46 1.93
N LEU A 3 16.40 17.52 1.13
CA LEU A 3 15.44 18.62 1.14
C LEU A 3 14.71 18.75 2.50
N ALA A 4 14.25 17.62 3.05
CA ALA A 4 13.59 17.61 4.35
C ALA A 4 14.51 18.16 5.46
N LYS A 5 15.77 17.74 5.47
CA LYS A 5 16.77 18.25 6.42
C LYS A 5 17.02 19.77 6.25
N GLN A 6 17.03 20.27 5.01
CA GLN A 6 17.21 21.69 4.73
C GLN A 6 16.08 22.54 5.31
N HIS A 7 14.87 22.00 5.39
CA HIS A 7 13.67 22.69 5.86
C HIS A 7 13.19 22.25 7.25
N ASP A 8 14.00 21.46 7.96
CA ASP A 8 13.63 20.91 9.28
C ASP A 8 12.28 20.17 9.27
N ILE A 9 12.09 19.35 8.22
CA ILE A 9 10.86 18.57 8.00
C ILE A 9 11.10 17.11 8.40
N VAL A 10 10.24 16.57 9.24
CA VAL A 10 10.20 15.14 9.59
C VAL A 10 9.62 14.34 8.43
N VAL A 11 10.29 13.26 8.06
CA VAL A 11 9.86 12.34 6.99
C VAL A 11 9.28 11.07 7.59
N LEU A 12 8.00 10.84 7.35
CA LEU A 12 7.30 9.59 7.67
C LEU A 12 7.05 8.80 6.38
N GLU A 13 7.59 7.60 6.30
CA GLU A 13 7.31 6.68 5.19
C GLU A 13 6.04 5.87 5.51
N ASP A 14 5.00 6.00 4.68
CA ASP A 14 3.94 5.02 4.63
C ASP A 14 4.42 3.81 3.80
N ALA A 15 4.94 2.81 4.49
CA ALA A 15 5.43 1.58 3.90
C ALA A 15 4.43 0.41 4.04
N ALA A 16 3.12 0.70 4.18
CA ALA A 16 2.08 -0.29 4.39
C ALA A 16 2.02 -1.39 3.32
N HIS A 17 2.47 -1.12 2.10
CA HIS A 17 2.56 -2.07 0.99
C HIS A 17 4.00 -2.52 0.68
N ALA A 18 4.99 -2.02 1.43
CA ALA A 18 6.38 -2.07 1.03
C ALA A 18 7.28 -2.92 1.94
N PHE A 19 6.68 -3.74 2.84
CA PHE A 19 7.47 -4.59 3.74
C PHE A 19 8.35 -5.56 2.94
N GLY A 20 9.69 -5.40 3.07
CA GLY A 20 10.71 -6.15 2.34
C GLY A 20 11.23 -5.50 1.07
N GLY A 21 10.59 -4.44 0.57
CA GLY A 21 11.05 -3.66 -0.59
C GLY A 21 12.32 -2.86 -0.31
N GLU A 22 13.01 -2.44 -1.39
CA GLU A 22 14.27 -1.69 -1.29
C GLU A 22 14.30 -0.51 -2.27
N TYR A 23 14.93 0.56 -1.82
CA TYR A 23 15.37 1.67 -2.65
C TYR A 23 16.85 1.97 -2.39
N LYS A 24 17.69 1.87 -3.41
CA LYS A 24 19.15 2.06 -3.34
C LYS A 24 19.76 1.22 -2.21
N HIS A 25 19.42 -0.07 -2.18
CA HIS A 25 19.88 -1.07 -1.20
C HIS A 25 19.50 -0.76 0.26
N ARG A 26 18.56 0.14 0.48
CA ARG A 26 17.97 0.42 1.80
C ARG A 26 16.55 -0.10 1.85
N LYS A 27 16.17 -0.71 2.95
CA LYS A 27 14.79 -1.19 3.14
C LYS A 27 13.82 -0.01 3.21
N LEU A 28 12.74 -0.08 2.44
CA LEU A 28 11.64 0.89 2.52
C LEU A 28 11.04 0.87 3.93
N GLY A 29 10.61 2.03 4.41
CA GLY A 29 10.18 2.24 5.79
C GLY A 29 11.32 2.44 6.78
N THR A 30 12.60 2.48 6.31
CA THR A 30 13.78 2.76 7.16
C THR A 30 14.65 3.89 6.61
N ILE A 31 14.17 4.60 5.61
CA ILE A 31 14.91 5.68 4.93
C ILE A 31 14.62 7.03 5.58
N GLY A 32 13.38 7.27 5.94
CA GLY A 32 12.92 8.46 6.65
C GLY A 32 13.25 8.49 8.13
N ASP A 33 12.70 9.44 8.84
CA ASP A 33 12.80 9.55 10.30
C ASP A 33 11.91 8.52 10.98
N PHE A 34 10.76 8.24 10.38
CA PHE A 34 9.82 7.19 10.77
C PHE A 34 9.41 6.35 9.57
N GLY A 35 9.04 5.10 9.82
CA GLY A 35 8.39 4.22 8.85
C GLY A 35 7.25 3.45 9.49
N SER A 36 6.11 3.39 8.81
CA SER A 36 4.95 2.62 9.24
C SER A 36 4.67 1.46 8.30
N PHE A 37 4.37 0.30 8.86
CA PHE A 37 3.99 -0.90 8.12
C PHE A 37 2.64 -1.41 8.59
N SER A 38 1.86 -1.96 7.67
CA SER A 38 0.61 -2.63 7.97
C SER A 38 0.79 -4.14 7.91
N PHE A 39 0.19 -4.82 8.87
CA PHE A 39 0.08 -6.28 8.92
C PHE A 39 -1.40 -6.73 8.86
N HIS A 40 -2.24 -5.89 8.25
CA HIS A 40 -3.62 -6.25 7.93
C HIS A 40 -3.64 -7.53 7.07
N GLU A 41 -4.75 -8.27 7.09
CA GLU A 41 -4.89 -9.59 6.45
C GLU A 41 -4.53 -9.63 4.95
N VAL A 42 -4.75 -8.52 4.22
CA VAL A 42 -4.46 -8.44 2.77
C VAL A 42 -3.02 -8.01 2.44
N LYS A 43 -2.18 -7.70 3.45
CA LYS A 43 -0.81 -7.22 3.22
C LYS A 43 0.14 -8.35 2.85
N ASN A 44 1.38 -7.98 2.48
CA ASN A 44 2.41 -8.95 2.08
C ASN A 44 2.70 -10.00 3.17
N ILE A 45 2.67 -9.57 4.41
CA ILE A 45 2.63 -10.40 5.61
C ILE A 45 1.54 -9.89 6.54
N THR A 46 0.95 -10.77 7.32
CA THR A 46 -0.22 -10.45 8.15
C THR A 46 -0.07 -10.96 9.59
N SER A 47 -0.75 -10.31 10.51
CA SER A 47 -0.84 -10.68 11.93
C SER A 47 -2.22 -11.24 12.30
N PHE A 48 -2.81 -12.08 11.44
CA PHE A 48 -4.13 -12.68 11.62
C PHE A 48 -5.30 -11.68 11.73
N GLY A 49 -5.33 -10.72 10.82
CA GLY A 49 -6.39 -9.73 10.69
C GLY A 49 -5.87 -8.32 10.72
N GLU A 50 -5.63 -7.78 11.88
CA GLU A 50 -5.16 -6.41 12.05
C GLU A 50 -3.80 -6.36 12.75
N GLY A 51 -2.98 -5.38 12.38
CA GLY A 51 -1.70 -5.12 13.02
C GLY A 51 -0.85 -4.14 12.23
N GLY A 52 0.19 -3.67 12.87
CA GLY A 52 1.15 -2.76 12.25
C GLY A 52 2.36 -2.54 13.15
N ILE A 53 3.36 -1.88 12.60
CA ILE A 53 4.53 -1.45 13.35
C ILE A 53 4.94 -0.05 12.90
N LEU A 54 5.32 0.78 13.87
CA LEU A 54 6.01 2.03 13.66
C LEU A 54 7.46 1.86 14.09
N CYS A 55 8.40 2.21 13.22
CA CYS A 55 9.83 2.24 13.54
C CYS A 55 10.41 3.63 13.32
N SER A 56 11.54 3.92 13.98
CA SER A 56 12.22 5.18 13.83
C SER A 56 13.73 4.99 13.92
N ASN A 57 14.47 5.77 13.12
CA ASN A 57 15.91 5.93 13.22
C ASN A 57 16.30 7.05 14.23
N VAL A 58 15.32 7.78 14.76
CA VAL A 58 15.51 8.91 15.68
C VAL A 58 15.24 8.43 17.10
N THR A 59 16.32 8.11 17.82
CA THR A 59 16.23 7.46 19.15
C THR A 59 15.56 8.32 20.22
N GLU A 60 15.57 9.64 20.07
CA GLU A 60 14.93 10.58 20.98
C GLU A 60 13.41 10.44 21.04
N PHE A 61 12.76 9.91 19.97
CA PHE A 61 11.32 9.66 19.95
C PHE A 61 10.91 8.32 20.58
N LEU A 62 11.84 7.40 20.83
CA LEU A 62 11.51 6.07 21.33
C LEU A 62 10.73 6.07 22.65
N PRO A 63 11.00 6.94 23.63
CA PRO A 63 10.19 7.01 24.86
C PRO A 63 8.73 7.37 24.56
N GLU A 64 8.49 8.36 23.70
CA GLU A 64 7.14 8.79 23.32
C GLU A 64 6.42 7.74 22.49
N MET A 65 7.11 7.05 21.57
CA MET A 65 6.54 5.94 20.80
C MET A 65 6.07 4.80 21.72
N ARG A 66 6.87 4.43 22.74
CA ARG A 66 6.47 3.41 23.73
C ARG A 66 5.23 3.84 24.51
N ARG A 67 5.18 5.09 24.93
CA ARG A 67 4.01 5.64 25.64
C ARG A 67 2.79 5.74 24.74
N ALA A 68 2.97 6.18 23.48
CA ALA A 68 1.88 6.27 22.52
C ALA A 68 1.24 4.91 22.20
N ARG A 69 2.02 3.82 22.27
CA ARG A 69 1.53 2.47 22.03
C ARG A 69 0.47 2.01 23.03
N PHE A 70 0.57 2.43 24.28
CA PHE A 70 -0.36 1.96 25.31
C PHE A 70 -0.65 3.05 26.34
N LEU A 71 -1.74 3.76 26.16
CA LEU A 71 -2.37 4.69 27.12
C LEU A 71 -1.43 5.73 27.76
N GLY A 72 -0.31 6.04 27.12
CA GLY A 72 0.70 6.95 27.67
C GLY A 72 1.63 6.31 28.71
N THR A 73 1.55 5.00 28.92
CA THR A 73 2.31 4.27 29.95
C THR A 73 3.67 3.81 29.42
N ASP A 74 4.74 4.06 30.18
CA ASP A 74 6.10 3.60 29.88
C ASP A 74 6.47 2.40 30.75
N PHE A 75 6.24 1.19 30.25
CA PHE A 75 6.57 -0.06 30.94
C PHE A 75 8.09 -0.35 31.05
N SER A 76 8.95 0.47 30.49
CA SER A 76 10.40 0.35 30.70
C SER A 76 10.85 0.85 32.08
N LYS A 77 9.95 1.52 32.81
CA LYS A 77 10.18 2.06 34.14
C LYS A 77 9.32 1.32 35.16
N HIS A 78 9.77 1.30 36.43
CA HIS A 78 8.92 0.85 37.52
C HIS A 78 7.72 1.79 37.65
N ILE A 79 6.51 1.25 37.62
CA ILE A 79 5.26 2.00 37.75
C ILE A 79 4.61 1.61 39.08
N PRO A 80 4.77 2.44 40.13
CA PRO A 80 4.27 2.11 41.47
C PRO A 80 2.77 1.92 41.53
N ASN A 81 2.04 2.65 40.69
CA ASN A 81 0.58 2.65 40.66
C ASN A 81 0.06 2.77 39.24
N TRP A 82 0.28 1.74 38.45
CA TRP A 82 0.00 1.75 37.01
C TRP A 82 -1.46 2.10 36.64
N LEU A 83 -2.41 1.89 37.53
CA LEU A 83 -3.81 2.24 37.29
C LEU A 83 -4.05 3.76 37.18
N TYR A 84 -3.14 4.57 37.75
CA TYR A 84 -3.28 6.02 37.80
C TYR A 84 -2.12 6.76 37.10
N ASP A 85 -1.11 6.04 36.67
CA ASP A 85 0.08 6.63 36.01
C ASP A 85 -0.08 6.76 34.50
N VAL A 86 -1.32 6.93 34.01
CA VAL A 86 -1.62 7.25 32.63
C VAL A 86 -1.22 8.71 32.39
N THR A 87 -0.23 8.90 31.52
CA THR A 87 0.29 10.25 31.23
C THR A 87 -0.08 10.68 29.83
N ALA A 88 -0.37 11.98 29.67
CA ALA A 88 -0.62 12.54 28.35
C ALA A 88 0.67 12.58 27.51
N ILE A 89 0.56 12.27 26.22
CA ILE A 89 1.60 12.52 25.24
C ILE A 89 1.54 14.00 24.88
N ARG A 90 2.69 14.67 24.80
CA ARG A 90 2.74 16.09 24.47
C ARG A 90 3.05 16.29 23.01
N GLY A 91 2.11 16.87 22.29
CA GLY A 91 2.28 17.28 20.90
C GLY A 91 2.36 18.82 20.78
N LYS A 92 2.60 19.29 19.55
CA LYS A 92 2.67 20.74 19.23
C LYS A 92 1.42 21.50 19.65
N ASN A 93 0.25 20.86 19.53
CA ASN A 93 -1.05 21.46 19.83
C ASN A 93 -1.55 21.17 21.27
N GLY A 94 -0.66 20.73 22.15
CA GLY A 94 -0.99 20.41 23.53
C GLY A 94 -0.94 18.91 23.85
N PRO A 95 -1.38 18.52 25.05
CA PRO A 95 -1.41 17.13 25.45
C PRO A 95 -2.56 16.37 24.80
N PHE A 96 -2.34 15.09 24.49
CA PHE A 96 -3.39 14.16 24.09
C PHE A 96 -3.27 12.82 24.82
N VAL A 97 -4.37 12.11 24.90
CA VAL A 97 -4.41 10.78 25.51
C VAL A 97 -4.17 9.74 24.42
N ALA A 98 -3.17 8.87 24.62
CA ALA A 98 -2.92 7.76 23.72
C ALA A 98 -4.00 6.68 23.85
N THR A 99 -4.22 5.94 22.77
CA THR A 99 -5.10 4.78 22.77
C THR A 99 -4.33 3.49 23.04
N ASN A 100 -4.99 2.34 23.00
CA ASN A 100 -4.33 1.03 23.06
C ASN A 100 -4.08 0.52 21.64
N PHE A 101 -2.81 0.56 21.20
CA PHE A 101 -2.33 0.00 19.95
C PHE A 101 -1.51 -1.29 20.16
N SER A 102 -1.73 -2.01 21.24
CA SER A 102 -1.00 -3.23 21.54
C SER A 102 -1.40 -4.38 20.61
N THR A 103 -0.41 -5.13 20.15
CA THR A 103 -0.61 -6.42 19.49
C THR A 103 -0.57 -7.55 20.53
N THR A 104 -1.21 -8.68 20.22
CA THR A 104 -1.20 -9.86 21.07
C THR A 104 0.02 -10.76 20.78
N GLU A 105 0.37 -11.62 21.73
CA GLU A 105 1.41 -12.65 21.57
C GLU A 105 1.16 -13.56 20.36
N ILE A 106 -0.11 -13.94 20.13
CA ILE A 106 -0.51 -14.78 18.99
C ILE A 106 -0.23 -14.07 17.66
N GLN A 107 -0.55 -12.79 17.57
CA GLN A 107 -0.23 -11.97 16.39
C GLN A 107 1.28 -11.87 16.17
N GLY A 108 2.05 -11.68 17.24
CA GLY A 108 3.51 -11.66 17.20
C GLY A 108 4.09 -12.99 16.69
N LEU A 109 3.58 -14.12 17.17
CA LEU A 109 3.99 -15.44 16.70
C LEU A 109 3.69 -15.65 15.21
N GLY A 110 2.49 -15.27 14.77
CA GLY A 110 2.11 -15.35 13.35
C GLY A 110 3.02 -14.53 12.47
N LEU A 111 3.34 -13.30 12.86
CA LEU A 111 4.27 -12.44 12.14
C LEU A 111 5.68 -13.03 12.06
N GLN A 112 6.18 -13.61 13.15
CA GLN A 112 7.49 -14.24 13.17
C GLN A 112 7.61 -15.36 12.13
N LEU A 113 6.58 -16.20 12.01
CA LEU A 113 6.53 -17.27 11.01
C LEU A 113 6.47 -16.72 9.56
N GLN A 114 5.82 -15.61 9.34
CA GLN A 114 5.74 -14.98 8.02
C GLN A 114 7.02 -14.23 7.66
N ILE A 115 7.63 -13.52 8.61
CA ILE A 115 8.92 -12.84 8.40
C ILE A 115 10.00 -13.86 8.01
N ALA A 116 10.00 -15.05 8.61
CA ALA A 116 10.93 -16.12 8.24
C ALA A 116 10.80 -16.58 6.78
N ARG A 117 9.69 -16.27 6.11
CA ARG A 117 9.41 -16.63 4.70
C ARG A 117 9.32 -15.42 3.77
N ILE A 118 9.64 -14.23 4.24
CA ILE A 118 9.37 -12.99 3.48
C ILE A 118 10.00 -12.99 2.09
N ASP A 119 11.23 -13.48 1.98
CA ASP A 119 11.93 -13.54 0.69
C ASP A 119 11.20 -14.48 -0.30
N GLN A 120 10.68 -15.60 0.18
CA GLN A 120 9.87 -16.52 -0.65
C GLN A 120 8.54 -15.88 -1.08
N ILE A 121 7.90 -15.14 -0.19
CA ILE A 121 6.66 -14.43 -0.47
C ILE A 121 6.87 -13.36 -1.55
N ILE A 122 7.90 -12.53 -1.39
CA ILE A 122 8.23 -11.48 -2.36
C ILE A 122 8.63 -12.09 -3.71
N GLU A 123 9.45 -13.15 -3.69
CA GLU A 123 9.88 -13.83 -4.91
C GLU A 123 8.68 -14.44 -5.68
N ALA A 124 7.71 -15.05 -4.98
CA ALA A 124 6.51 -15.56 -5.63
C ALA A 124 5.70 -14.43 -6.29
N ARG A 125 5.55 -13.28 -5.62
CA ARG A 125 4.89 -12.10 -6.18
C ARG A 125 5.64 -11.53 -7.39
N ARG A 126 6.98 -11.47 -7.31
CA ARG A 126 7.85 -11.01 -8.39
C ARG A 126 7.67 -11.87 -9.64
N ARG A 127 7.75 -13.20 -9.50
CA ARG A 127 7.57 -14.13 -10.63
C ARG A 127 6.20 -13.98 -11.29
N ALA A 128 5.14 -13.85 -10.50
CA ALA A 128 3.80 -13.65 -11.03
C ALA A 128 3.70 -12.32 -11.81
N SER A 129 4.29 -11.24 -11.27
CA SER A 129 4.30 -9.93 -11.92
C SER A 129 5.14 -9.91 -13.20
N GLU A 130 6.31 -10.55 -13.19
CA GLU A 130 7.15 -10.71 -14.38
C GLU A 130 6.44 -11.51 -15.47
N TYR A 131 5.76 -12.60 -15.08
CA TYR A 131 4.97 -13.41 -16.00
C TYR A 131 3.88 -12.59 -16.69
N LEU A 132 3.05 -11.88 -15.90
CA LEU A 132 2.00 -11.02 -16.44
C LEU A 132 2.57 -9.90 -17.32
N THR A 133 3.59 -9.21 -16.86
CA THR A 133 4.22 -8.14 -17.65
C THR A 133 4.73 -8.67 -19.00
N LYS A 134 5.39 -9.83 -19.00
CA LYS A 134 5.85 -10.47 -20.25
C LYS A 134 4.70 -10.80 -21.20
N ARG A 135 3.58 -11.33 -20.67
CA ARG A 135 2.39 -11.66 -21.47
C ARG A 135 1.71 -10.42 -22.05
N LEU A 136 1.64 -9.35 -21.26
CA LEU A 136 0.85 -8.15 -21.59
C LEU A 136 1.64 -7.11 -22.38
N SER A 137 2.97 -7.13 -22.37
CA SER A 137 3.82 -6.12 -23.03
C SER A 137 3.69 -6.08 -24.54
N ALA A 138 3.16 -7.12 -25.18
CA ALA A 138 2.94 -7.12 -26.63
C ALA A 138 1.67 -6.33 -27.03
N CYS A 139 0.78 -6.05 -26.11
CA CYS A 139 -0.43 -5.27 -26.33
C CYS A 139 -0.16 -3.78 -26.14
N ASP A 140 -0.17 -3.01 -27.22
CA ASP A 140 0.13 -1.57 -27.19
C ASP A 140 -0.97 -0.71 -26.54
N ALA A 141 -2.13 -1.30 -26.26
CA ALA A 141 -3.21 -0.67 -25.51
C ALA A 141 -3.04 -0.78 -23.98
N LEU A 142 -2.01 -1.50 -23.52
CA LEU A 142 -1.75 -1.74 -22.10
C LEU A 142 -0.42 -1.11 -21.66
N ILE A 143 -0.37 -0.63 -20.41
CA ILE A 143 0.85 -0.23 -19.72
C ILE A 143 0.98 -1.15 -18.50
N PRO A 144 1.76 -2.23 -18.61
CA PRO A 144 2.04 -3.13 -17.50
C PRO A 144 2.83 -2.45 -16.38
N GLN A 145 2.81 -3.06 -15.21
CA GLN A 145 3.58 -2.59 -14.06
C GLN A 145 5.09 -2.58 -14.35
N ASP A 146 5.75 -1.52 -13.89
CA ASP A 146 7.21 -1.47 -13.83
C ASP A 146 7.73 -2.52 -12.83
N LEU A 147 8.69 -3.30 -13.26
CA LEU A 147 9.28 -4.38 -12.46
C LEU A 147 10.43 -3.92 -11.56
N GLY A 148 10.76 -2.63 -11.61
CA GLY A 148 11.90 -2.07 -10.90
C GLY A 148 13.23 -2.32 -11.61
N ASN A 149 14.32 -2.15 -10.88
CA ASN A 149 15.69 -2.31 -11.35
C ASN A 149 16.64 -2.60 -10.17
N ASP A 150 17.95 -2.52 -10.38
CA ASP A 150 18.93 -2.78 -9.34
C ASP A 150 18.81 -1.84 -8.13
N GLU A 151 18.36 -0.60 -8.34
CA GLU A 151 18.15 0.38 -7.28
C GLU A 151 16.74 0.32 -6.66
N ILE A 152 15.75 -0.15 -7.41
CA ILE A 152 14.34 -0.16 -7.01
C ILE A 152 13.84 -1.61 -7.02
N LYS A 153 13.62 -2.19 -5.85
CA LYS A 153 13.07 -3.54 -5.70
C LYS A 153 11.68 -3.48 -5.07
N PRO A 154 10.62 -3.45 -5.88
CA PRO A 154 9.25 -3.42 -5.39
C PRO A 154 8.86 -4.74 -4.73
N THR A 155 7.84 -4.71 -3.89
CA THR A 155 7.30 -5.90 -3.21
C THR A 155 6.20 -6.60 -3.98
N PHE A 156 5.74 -5.99 -5.06
CA PHE A 156 4.63 -6.51 -5.87
C PHE A 156 3.40 -6.86 -5.02
N HIS A 157 3.04 -5.96 -4.11
CA HIS A 157 1.86 -6.15 -3.26
C HIS A 157 0.61 -6.42 -4.10
N LEU A 158 0.46 -5.67 -5.18
CA LEU A 158 -0.56 -5.82 -6.21
C LEU A 158 0.09 -5.63 -7.58
N TYR A 159 -0.46 -6.24 -8.62
CA TYR A 159 -0.06 -6.00 -9.99
C TYR A 159 -0.84 -4.82 -10.56
N GLN A 160 -0.17 -3.73 -10.83
CA GLN A 160 -0.77 -2.52 -11.39
C GLN A 160 -0.83 -2.59 -12.91
N LEU A 161 -1.98 -2.21 -13.46
CA LEU A 161 -2.20 -2.15 -14.90
C LEU A 161 -2.89 -0.85 -15.27
N GLN A 162 -2.43 -0.22 -16.34
CA GLN A 162 -3.17 0.85 -17.00
C GLN A 162 -3.55 0.42 -18.40
N ILE A 163 -4.72 0.86 -18.85
CA ILE A 163 -5.11 0.82 -20.26
C ILE A 163 -4.91 2.18 -20.89
N ILE A 164 -4.73 2.20 -22.20
CA ILE A 164 -4.73 3.42 -23.03
C ILE A 164 -6.08 3.46 -23.72
N PRO A 165 -7.06 4.28 -23.29
CA PRO A 165 -8.44 4.24 -23.74
C PRO A 165 -8.58 4.34 -25.26
N GLU A 166 -7.79 5.21 -25.90
CA GLU A 166 -7.81 5.48 -27.35
C GLU A 166 -7.36 4.26 -28.15
N LYS A 167 -6.51 3.41 -27.57
CA LYS A 167 -6.04 2.17 -28.20
C LYS A 167 -6.89 0.97 -27.80
N ALA A 168 -7.41 0.97 -26.58
CA ALA A 168 -8.22 -0.12 -26.08
C ALA A 168 -9.68 -0.11 -26.61
N GLY A 169 -10.12 1.00 -27.20
CA GLY A 169 -11.51 1.14 -27.69
C GLY A 169 -12.53 1.45 -26.57
N GLY A 170 -12.06 1.89 -25.40
CA GLY A 170 -12.89 2.26 -24.27
C GLY A 170 -12.09 2.49 -23.01
N ASP A 171 -12.73 3.00 -21.97
CA ASP A 171 -12.09 3.35 -20.71
C ASP A 171 -12.01 2.17 -19.72
N ILE A 172 -11.42 2.44 -18.56
CA ILE A 172 -11.25 1.44 -17.49
C ILE A 172 -12.58 0.89 -16.97
N GLN A 173 -13.68 1.62 -17.06
CA GLN A 173 -14.99 1.14 -16.57
C GLN A 173 -15.52 0.05 -17.47
N LEU A 174 -15.39 0.21 -18.80
CA LEU A 174 -15.74 -0.85 -19.76
C LEU A 174 -14.84 -2.08 -19.58
N PHE A 175 -13.52 -1.86 -19.42
CA PHE A 175 -12.56 -2.93 -19.16
C PHE A 175 -12.93 -3.72 -17.89
N LYS A 176 -13.21 -3.03 -16.78
CA LYS A 176 -13.63 -3.65 -15.52
C LYS A 176 -14.86 -4.52 -15.69
N LYS A 177 -15.86 -4.03 -16.40
CA LYS A 177 -17.09 -4.78 -16.68
C LYS A 177 -16.80 -6.08 -17.43
N LYS A 178 -15.88 -6.06 -18.40
CA LYS A 178 -15.50 -7.27 -19.15
C LYS A 178 -14.73 -8.26 -18.29
N MET A 179 -13.82 -7.77 -17.44
CA MET A 179 -13.06 -8.59 -16.50
C MET A 179 -14.00 -9.27 -15.49
N ASP A 180 -14.97 -8.54 -14.96
CA ASP A 180 -15.99 -9.07 -14.04
C ASP A 180 -16.82 -10.17 -14.70
N ALA A 181 -17.21 -9.99 -15.97
CA ALA A 181 -17.93 -11.02 -16.74
C ALA A 181 -17.10 -12.31 -16.95
N LYS A 182 -15.77 -12.20 -16.95
CA LYS A 182 -14.83 -13.33 -17.00
C LYS A 182 -14.49 -13.88 -15.61
N GLY A 183 -15.09 -13.35 -14.53
CA GLY A 183 -14.83 -13.78 -13.15
C GLY A 183 -13.43 -13.44 -12.62
N VAL A 184 -12.75 -12.46 -13.21
CA VAL A 184 -11.44 -12.01 -12.76
C VAL A 184 -11.61 -10.79 -11.86
N THR A 185 -11.39 -10.99 -10.58
CA THR A 185 -11.49 -9.94 -9.57
C THR A 185 -10.36 -8.91 -9.73
N GLN A 186 -10.75 -7.66 -9.67
CA GLN A 186 -9.86 -6.53 -9.63
C GLN A 186 -10.20 -5.66 -8.41
N ILE A 187 -9.19 -5.01 -7.86
CA ILE A 187 -9.34 -4.24 -6.64
C ILE A 187 -9.06 -2.77 -6.95
N PRO A 188 -10.08 -1.90 -7.09
CA PRO A 188 -9.82 -0.48 -7.17
C PRO A 188 -9.40 0.00 -5.78
N HIS A 189 -8.11 0.16 -5.55
CA HIS A 189 -7.65 0.78 -4.31
C HIS A 189 -7.94 2.25 -4.34
N PHE A 190 -8.71 2.58 -3.39
CA PHE A 190 -9.24 3.85 -2.92
C PHE A 190 -9.35 4.92 -3.98
N GLY A 191 -10.51 5.51 -4.08
CA GLY A 191 -10.72 6.71 -4.87
C GLY A 191 -9.81 7.85 -4.40
N PRO A 192 -9.66 8.88 -5.21
CA PRO A 192 -9.00 10.11 -4.79
C PRO A 192 -9.57 10.60 -3.46
N LEU A 193 -8.70 10.90 -2.49
CA LEU A 193 -9.11 11.24 -1.12
C LEU A 193 -10.11 12.40 -1.06
N TYR A 194 -9.95 13.41 -1.93
CA TYR A 194 -10.85 14.56 -1.98
C TYR A 194 -12.29 14.20 -2.40
N LYS A 195 -12.56 12.99 -2.91
CA LYS A 195 -13.91 12.48 -3.22
C LYS A 195 -14.58 11.83 -2.00
N PHE A 196 -13.91 11.71 -0.87
CA PHE A 196 -14.48 11.14 0.34
C PHE A 196 -15.44 12.13 0.99
N GLU A 197 -16.63 11.64 1.37
CA GLU A 197 -17.68 12.47 1.97
C GLU A 197 -17.19 13.22 3.20
N ILE A 198 -16.41 12.56 4.07
CA ILE A 198 -15.86 13.17 5.26
C ILE A 198 -15.04 14.44 4.98
N LEU A 199 -14.30 14.49 3.86
CA LEU A 199 -13.53 15.68 3.52
C LEU A 199 -14.42 16.84 3.06
N ARG A 200 -15.53 16.52 2.39
CA ARG A 200 -16.57 17.54 2.07
C ARG A 200 -17.19 18.11 3.34
N GLU A 201 -17.48 17.28 4.34
CA GLU A 201 -17.98 17.73 5.65
C GLU A 201 -16.99 18.63 6.38
N TYR A 202 -15.68 18.40 6.20
CA TYR A 202 -14.64 19.31 6.70
C TYR A 202 -14.46 20.58 5.88
N GLY A 203 -15.29 20.81 4.85
CA GLY A 203 -15.28 22.03 4.04
C GLY A 203 -14.26 22.03 2.90
N TYR A 204 -13.69 20.88 2.54
CA TYR A 204 -12.83 20.79 1.36
C TYR A 204 -13.67 20.86 0.07
N ASP A 205 -13.26 21.71 -0.87
CA ASP A 205 -13.89 21.81 -2.19
C ASP A 205 -13.36 20.71 -3.11
N GLU A 206 -14.15 19.64 -3.25
CA GLU A 206 -13.83 18.49 -4.11
C GLU A 206 -13.52 18.92 -5.54
N LYS A 207 -14.33 19.83 -6.11
CA LYS A 207 -14.19 20.27 -7.50
C LYS A 207 -12.90 21.06 -7.72
N ALA A 208 -12.60 22.03 -6.86
CA ALA A 208 -11.38 22.81 -6.96
C ALA A 208 -10.13 21.94 -6.79
N ILE A 209 -10.17 20.92 -5.93
CA ILE A 209 -9.06 19.98 -5.75
C ILE A 209 -8.93 19.08 -6.97
N ALA A 210 -10.02 18.53 -7.50
CA ALA A 210 -9.99 17.71 -8.70
C ALA A 210 -9.40 18.45 -9.90
N GLU A 211 -9.79 19.72 -10.11
CA GLU A 211 -9.23 20.59 -11.14
C GLU A 211 -7.70 20.81 -10.98
N SER A 212 -7.21 20.81 -9.74
CA SER A 212 -5.77 20.91 -9.44
C SER A 212 -5.01 19.60 -9.61
N CYS A 213 -5.70 18.48 -9.77
CA CYS A 213 -5.16 17.12 -9.85
C CYS A 213 -5.53 16.41 -11.18
N PRO A 214 -5.30 17.02 -12.37
CA PRO A 214 -5.79 16.47 -13.64
C PRO A 214 -5.23 15.08 -13.97
N VAL A 215 -3.99 14.79 -13.58
CA VAL A 215 -3.39 13.47 -13.81
C VAL A 215 -4.06 12.40 -12.95
N CYS A 216 -4.42 12.73 -11.70
CA CYS A 216 -5.14 11.80 -10.83
C CYS A 216 -6.53 11.47 -11.40
N GLU A 217 -7.28 12.50 -11.85
CA GLU A 217 -8.58 12.33 -12.48
C GLU A 217 -8.50 11.45 -13.72
N GLU A 218 -7.55 11.72 -14.62
CA GLU A 218 -7.36 10.94 -15.84
C GLU A 218 -6.99 9.49 -15.53
N VAL A 219 -5.97 9.26 -14.71
CA VAL A 219 -5.49 7.92 -14.42
C VAL A 219 -6.54 7.09 -13.68
N PHE A 220 -7.12 7.63 -12.61
CA PHE A 220 -8.05 6.88 -11.77
C PHE A 220 -9.36 6.57 -12.47
N ASN A 221 -9.94 7.54 -13.19
CA ASN A 221 -11.25 7.38 -13.79
C ASN A 221 -11.23 6.61 -15.11
N HIS A 222 -10.10 6.69 -15.87
CA HIS A 222 -10.09 6.20 -17.25
C HIS A 222 -9.07 5.10 -17.55
N ARG A 223 -8.03 4.90 -16.70
CA ARG A 223 -6.88 4.07 -17.09
C ARG A 223 -6.53 2.96 -16.12
N PHE A 224 -6.73 3.14 -14.82
CA PHE A 224 -6.05 2.37 -13.78
C PHE A 224 -6.92 1.26 -13.18
N THR A 225 -6.28 0.10 -13.00
CA THR A 225 -6.75 -0.97 -12.12
C THR A 225 -5.56 -1.76 -11.56
N HIS A 226 -5.81 -2.69 -10.64
CA HIS A 226 -4.81 -3.63 -10.18
C HIS A 226 -5.41 -4.97 -9.76
N PHE A 227 -4.55 -5.99 -9.72
CA PHE A 227 -4.91 -7.38 -9.46
C PHE A 227 -4.10 -7.97 -8.31
N PRO A 228 -4.68 -8.84 -7.49
CA PRO A 228 -3.92 -9.67 -6.57
C PRO A 228 -3.10 -10.69 -7.36
N VAL A 229 -1.85 -10.93 -6.94
CA VAL A 229 -0.95 -11.86 -7.65
C VAL A 229 -0.33 -12.91 -6.74
N TYR A 230 -0.58 -12.85 -5.44
CA TYR A 230 -0.03 -13.82 -4.49
C TYR A 230 -0.91 -15.05 -4.36
N GLY A 231 -0.28 -16.23 -4.42
CA GLY A 231 -0.96 -17.51 -4.23
C GLY A 231 -1.71 -18.02 -5.47
N LEU A 232 -1.59 -17.35 -6.61
CA LEU A 232 -2.15 -17.83 -7.87
C LEU A 232 -1.32 -18.98 -8.44
N THR A 233 -2.02 -19.99 -8.99
CA THR A 233 -1.35 -21.06 -9.76
C THR A 233 -0.93 -20.56 -11.14
N PRO A 234 -0.02 -21.26 -11.84
CA PRO A 234 0.32 -20.92 -13.22
C PRO A 234 -0.91 -20.84 -14.13
N GLU A 235 -1.85 -21.77 -14.00
CA GLU A 235 -3.10 -21.80 -14.79
C GLU A 235 -3.99 -20.59 -14.50
N GLN A 236 -4.03 -20.12 -13.25
CA GLN A 236 -4.77 -18.91 -12.87
C GLN A 236 -4.10 -17.65 -13.42
N LEU A 237 -2.76 -17.61 -13.46
CA LEU A 237 -2.02 -16.50 -14.07
C LEU A 237 -2.21 -16.48 -15.60
N ASP A 238 -2.21 -17.66 -16.26
CA ASP A 238 -2.53 -17.78 -17.68
C ASP A 238 -3.94 -17.28 -17.96
N TYR A 239 -4.93 -17.76 -17.22
CA TYR A 239 -6.30 -17.33 -17.35
C TYR A 239 -6.48 -15.81 -17.16
N MET A 240 -5.82 -15.25 -16.17
CA MET A 240 -5.86 -13.80 -15.92
C MET A 240 -5.27 -13.02 -17.09
N ALA A 241 -4.12 -13.44 -17.61
CA ALA A 241 -3.47 -12.80 -18.75
C ALA A 241 -4.34 -12.86 -20.01
N ASP A 242 -4.93 -14.04 -20.28
CA ASP A 242 -5.84 -14.24 -21.42
C ASP A 242 -7.09 -13.39 -21.28
N ALA A 243 -7.72 -13.37 -20.10
CA ALA A 243 -8.90 -12.54 -19.84
C ALA A 243 -8.64 -11.04 -20.04
N ILE A 244 -7.44 -10.55 -19.65
CA ILE A 244 -7.03 -9.16 -19.87
C ILE A 244 -6.92 -8.88 -21.39
N LEU A 245 -6.20 -9.72 -22.12
CA LEU A 245 -5.97 -9.54 -23.55
C LEU A 245 -7.26 -9.66 -24.36
N GLU A 246 -8.09 -10.64 -24.07
CA GLU A 246 -9.41 -10.83 -24.70
C GLU A 246 -10.34 -9.64 -24.42
N SER A 247 -10.33 -9.11 -23.18
CA SER A 247 -11.15 -7.95 -22.83
C SER A 247 -10.76 -6.72 -23.65
N VAL A 248 -9.47 -6.49 -23.86
CA VAL A 248 -8.99 -5.41 -24.75
C VAL A 248 -9.40 -5.65 -26.20
N ASP A 249 -9.21 -6.87 -26.72
CA ASP A 249 -9.60 -7.22 -28.09
C ASP A 249 -11.10 -7.06 -28.34
N GLU A 250 -11.95 -7.48 -27.37
CA GLU A 250 -13.39 -7.25 -27.43
C GLU A 250 -13.75 -5.76 -27.43
N MET A 251 -13.07 -4.95 -26.61
CA MET A 251 -13.28 -3.49 -26.57
C MET A 251 -12.91 -2.85 -27.91
N GLN A 252 -11.78 -3.25 -28.50
CA GLN A 252 -11.33 -2.74 -29.81
C GLN A 252 -12.32 -3.11 -30.93
N ARG A 253 -12.98 -4.27 -30.85
CA ARG A 253 -13.99 -4.72 -31.81
C ARG A 253 -15.41 -4.20 -31.53
N GLY A 254 -15.62 -3.55 -30.38
CA GLY A 254 -16.92 -3.00 -29.96
C GLY A 254 -17.97 -4.06 -29.62
N VAL A 255 -17.55 -5.21 -29.12
CA VAL A 255 -18.40 -6.36 -28.73
C VAL A 255 -18.34 -6.63 -27.22
#